data_d4ada7afe3b2577e4383b6fd88b875d6
#
_entry.id   d4ada7afe3b2577e4383b6fd88b875d6
#
_cell.length_a   1.000
_cell.length_b   1.000
_cell.length_c   1.000
_cell.angle_alpha   90.00
_cell.angle_beta   90.00
_cell.angle_gamma   90.00
#
_symmetry.space_group_name_H-M   'P 1'
#
loop_
_entity.id
_entity.type
_entity.pdbx_description
1 polymer ?
#
loop_
_entity_poly.entity_id
_entity_poly.type
_entity_poly.pdbx_seq_one_letter_code
_entity_poly.pdbx_strand_id
1 'polypeptide(L)'
;MMIMAMAMCIQGSAIDIKLKKDKTVVDGISYTLNAKKQIATVVKGQEPYVGDITIPDKIDVDGVKLYVEEVAAGAFKGSTGMTSVTFPNTINKIGSSAFEGCASLTEITIPSKILELPNDLFKDCTSLTTINLPENTKKFSNGLFQGCKSLVEFTVPNSITEIPSNTFAECSELRNITLPVGLKKIGNSAFENCSSLQYIEIPTGVGAISSEAFKGCSSLEEFRFPSGLSTVSDNLFRGCVNLKNVDLTNAITKIEHDAFNGCSSLDSIHLSNSVSSIGSSAFEGCASMVKARIPNSIKEISGSMFKNCASLKEINLPNSLQKIGGSAFEGCSSLTSITLPVSLKEIGGSAFEKCTGLMDIYALSATPVKISGNSFEKTTKMEAIVHAKSASAYNADKQWMKFQNVINIDK
;
A
#
# COMPACT_ATOMS: atom_id res chain seq x y z
N MET A 1 -29.33 -22.67 80.28
CA MET A 1 -29.04 -23.66 79.20
C MET A 1 -28.71 -22.84 77.98
N MET A 2 -27.42 -22.58 77.82
CA MET A 2 -26.85 -21.66 76.81
C MET A 2 -26.25 -22.52 75.67
N ILE A 3 -26.80 -22.46 74.51
CA ILE A 3 -26.27 -23.13 73.32
C ILE A 3 -25.29 -22.17 72.65
N MET A 4 -24.03 -22.46 72.79
CA MET A 4 -22.91 -21.81 72.08
C MET A 4 -22.96 -22.25 70.63
N ALA A 5 -23.22 -21.32 69.72
CA ALA A 5 -23.04 -21.50 68.31
C ALA A 5 -21.54 -21.34 67.97
N MET A 6 -20.91 -22.44 67.64
CA MET A 6 -19.53 -22.51 67.17
C MET A 6 -19.53 -22.08 65.70
N ALA A 7 -19.09 -20.86 65.43
CA ALA A 7 -18.80 -20.40 64.04
C ALA A 7 -17.55 -21.10 63.58
N MET A 8 -17.69 -22.12 62.73
CA MET A 8 -16.59 -22.71 61.96
C MET A 8 -16.15 -21.71 60.88
N CYS A 9 -15.06 -21.02 61.14
CA CYS A 9 -14.27 -20.36 60.11
C CYS A 9 -13.68 -21.41 59.18
N ILE A 10 -14.29 -21.67 58.06
CA ILE A 10 -13.67 -22.41 56.97
C ILE A 10 -12.64 -21.48 56.36
N GLN A 11 -11.39 -21.59 56.82
CA GLN A 11 -10.25 -21.07 56.08
C GLN A 11 -10.21 -21.82 54.71
N GLY A 12 -10.51 -21.10 53.64
CA GLY A 12 -10.39 -21.63 52.28
C GLY A 12 -8.95 -22.00 52.00
N SER A 13 -8.57 -23.26 52.30
CA SER A 13 -7.37 -23.85 51.71
C SER A 13 -7.57 -23.87 50.19
N ALA A 14 -6.74 -23.16 49.44
CA ALA A 14 -6.68 -23.30 48.00
C ALA A 14 -6.48 -24.80 47.70
N ILE A 15 -7.50 -25.44 47.15
CA ILE A 15 -7.42 -26.81 46.69
C ILE A 15 -6.37 -26.82 45.60
N ASP A 16 -5.21 -27.45 45.85
CA ASP A 16 -4.15 -27.58 44.85
C ASP A 16 -4.60 -28.64 43.83
N ILE A 17 -5.45 -28.24 42.91
CA ILE A 17 -5.99 -29.10 41.86
C ILE A 17 -4.83 -29.45 40.92
N LYS A 18 -4.22 -30.60 41.09
CA LYS A 18 -3.21 -31.17 40.19
C LYS A 18 -3.92 -31.93 39.07
N LEU A 19 -3.99 -31.34 37.88
CA LEU A 19 -4.28 -32.12 36.69
C LEU A 19 -3.11 -33.02 36.35
N LYS A 20 -3.42 -34.26 35.90
CA LYS A 20 -2.39 -35.24 35.48
C LYS A 20 -1.70 -34.86 34.18
N LYS A 21 -2.28 -33.93 33.43
CA LYS A 21 -1.82 -33.48 32.08
C LYS A 21 -1.95 -31.98 31.94
N ASP A 22 -0.98 -31.36 31.25
CA ASP A 22 -1.00 -29.93 30.90
C ASP A 22 -1.71 -29.69 29.59
N LYS A 23 -2.02 -30.73 28.80
CA LYS A 23 -2.69 -30.72 27.50
C LYS A 23 -3.70 -31.84 27.40
N THR A 24 -4.78 -31.59 26.68
CA THR A 24 -5.82 -32.59 26.39
C THR A 24 -6.48 -32.33 25.06
N VAL A 25 -7.21 -33.34 24.57
CA VAL A 25 -8.12 -33.19 23.44
C VAL A 25 -9.52 -33.54 23.93
N VAL A 26 -10.49 -32.65 23.70
CA VAL A 26 -11.90 -32.88 24.04
C VAL A 26 -12.69 -32.53 22.77
N ASP A 27 -13.56 -33.42 22.32
CA ASP A 27 -14.40 -33.28 21.12
C ASP A 27 -13.60 -32.81 19.87
N GLY A 28 -12.40 -33.37 19.71
CA GLY A 28 -11.51 -33.06 18.58
C GLY A 28 -10.74 -31.77 18.73
N ILE A 29 -10.99 -30.95 19.75
CA ILE A 29 -10.29 -29.67 19.98
C ILE A 29 -9.17 -29.87 21.01
N SER A 30 -7.97 -29.35 20.69
CA SER A 30 -6.79 -29.42 21.56
C SER A 30 -6.74 -28.24 22.53
N TYR A 31 -6.44 -28.52 23.78
CA TYR A 31 -6.36 -27.51 24.84
C TYR A 31 -5.06 -27.61 25.63
N THR A 32 -4.55 -26.47 26.07
CA THR A 32 -3.65 -26.36 27.22
C THR A 32 -4.45 -26.00 28.46
N LEU A 33 -4.05 -26.51 29.62
CA LEU A 33 -4.84 -26.46 30.84
C LEU A 33 -4.10 -25.68 31.93
N ASN A 34 -4.82 -24.77 32.59
CA ASN A 34 -4.36 -24.06 33.77
C ASN A 34 -5.31 -24.35 34.95
N ALA A 35 -4.99 -25.38 35.71
CA ALA A 35 -5.81 -25.81 36.83
C ALA A 35 -5.99 -24.74 37.92
N LYS A 36 -4.92 -23.97 38.21
CA LYS A 36 -4.97 -22.90 39.23
C LYS A 36 -5.93 -21.80 38.90
N LYS A 37 -6.04 -21.46 37.62
CA LYS A 37 -6.97 -20.44 37.12
C LYS A 37 -8.31 -21.02 36.69
N GLN A 38 -8.43 -22.34 36.62
CA GLN A 38 -9.57 -23.06 36.05
C GLN A 38 -9.85 -22.64 34.58
N ILE A 39 -8.80 -22.45 33.80
CA ILE A 39 -8.88 -22.00 32.37
C ILE A 39 -8.32 -23.12 31.47
N ALA A 40 -9.03 -23.33 30.37
CA ALA A 40 -8.56 -24.07 29.20
C ALA A 40 -8.36 -23.09 28.03
N THR A 41 -7.22 -23.20 27.34
CA THR A 41 -6.90 -22.40 26.16
C THR A 41 -6.90 -23.28 24.92
N VAL A 42 -7.67 -22.94 23.90
CA VAL A 42 -7.65 -23.63 22.59
C VAL A 42 -6.28 -23.44 21.96
N VAL A 43 -5.67 -24.55 21.53
CA VAL A 43 -4.34 -24.55 20.89
C VAL A 43 -4.36 -25.33 19.59
N LYS A 44 -3.27 -25.22 18.83
CA LYS A 44 -3.11 -25.98 17.57
C LYS A 44 -3.20 -27.48 17.83
N GLY A 45 -4.04 -28.17 17.05
CA GLY A 45 -4.17 -29.62 17.02
C GLY A 45 -2.93 -30.30 16.41
N GLN A 46 -2.83 -31.62 16.58
CA GLN A 46 -1.83 -32.42 15.85
C GLN A 46 -2.08 -32.41 14.35
N GLU A 47 -3.36 -32.49 13.99
CA GLU A 47 -3.84 -32.39 12.62
C GLU A 47 -4.59 -31.06 12.44
N PRO A 48 -4.66 -30.51 11.20
CA PRO A 48 -5.49 -29.36 10.90
C PRO A 48 -6.96 -29.63 11.21
N TYR A 49 -7.65 -28.63 11.75
CA TYR A 49 -9.09 -28.71 11.98
C TYR A 49 -9.87 -28.68 10.65
N VAL A 50 -10.98 -29.42 10.59
CA VAL A 50 -11.83 -29.53 9.40
C VAL A 50 -13.31 -29.39 9.77
N GLY A 51 -14.13 -28.90 8.84
CA GLY A 51 -15.57 -28.71 9.03
C GLY A 51 -15.90 -27.61 10.02
N ASP A 52 -17.05 -27.74 10.68
CA ASP A 52 -17.57 -26.75 11.61
C ASP A 52 -17.03 -27.00 13.02
N ILE A 53 -16.42 -26.02 13.61
CA ILE A 53 -15.84 -26.10 14.94
C ILE A 53 -16.72 -25.33 15.93
N THR A 54 -17.19 -26.03 16.97
CA THR A 54 -17.90 -25.40 18.10
C THR A 54 -17.04 -25.46 19.35
N ILE A 55 -16.59 -24.30 19.81
CA ILE A 55 -15.80 -24.18 21.05
C ILE A 55 -16.79 -24.14 22.22
N PRO A 56 -16.72 -25.07 23.19
CA PRO A 56 -17.61 -25.07 24.36
C PRO A 56 -17.22 -23.97 25.36
N ASP A 57 -18.15 -23.57 26.22
CA ASP A 57 -17.88 -22.60 27.30
C ASP A 57 -16.98 -23.16 28.40
N LYS A 58 -16.99 -24.48 28.57
CA LYS A 58 -16.19 -25.24 29.58
C LYS A 58 -15.95 -26.67 29.12
N ILE A 59 -14.87 -27.25 29.59
CA ILE A 59 -14.54 -28.68 29.45
C ILE A 59 -14.38 -29.32 30.83
N ASP A 60 -14.63 -30.64 30.92
CA ASP A 60 -14.37 -31.42 32.11
C ASP A 60 -13.15 -32.31 31.86
N VAL A 61 -12.15 -32.22 32.72
CA VAL A 61 -10.93 -33.02 32.62
C VAL A 61 -10.65 -33.62 34.01
N ASP A 62 -10.75 -34.93 34.12
CA ASP A 62 -10.55 -35.68 35.36
C ASP A 62 -11.46 -35.15 36.52
N GLY A 63 -12.71 -34.73 36.20
CA GLY A 63 -13.66 -34.18 37.15
C GLY A 63 -13.44 -32.69 37.50
N VAL A 64 -12.47 -32.06 36.88
CA VAL A 64 -12.20 -30.63 37.04
C VAL A 64 -12.82 -29.86 35.88
N LYS A 65 -13.73 -28.91 36.14
CA LYS A 65 -14.32 -28.02 35.17
C LYS A 65 -13.40 -26.85 34.92
N LEU A 66 -13.05 -26.64 33.64
CA LEU A 66 -12.20 -25.55 33.17
C LEU A 66 -12.97 -24.70 32.15
N TYR A 67 -12.98 -23.38 32.32
CA TYR A 67 -13.62 -22.47 31.38
C TYR A 67 -12.73 -22.23 30.16
N VAL A 68 -13.31 -22.25 28.98
CA VAL A 68 -12.59 -21.97 27.75
C VAL A 68 -12.66 -20.44 27.51
N GLU A 69 -11.57 -19.77 27.81
CA GLU A 69 -11.51 -18.28 27.78
C GLU A 69 -10.58 -17.73 26.72
N GLU A 70 -9.67 -18.54 26.20
CA GLU A 70 -8.62 -18.09 25.29
C GLU A 70 -8.51 -19.00 24.05
N VAL A 71 -8.22 -18.38 22.91
CA VAL A 71 -7.71 -19.03 21.69
C VAL A 71 -6.26 -18.58 21.52
N ALA A 72 -5.33 -19.53 21.56
CA ALA A 72 -3.90 -19.25 21.48
C ALA A 72 -3.49 -18.70 20.08
N ALA A 73 -2.31 -18.10 20.02
CA ALA A 73 -1.71 -17.74 18.75
C ALA A 73 -1.57 -18.97 17.84
N GLY A 74 -2.00 -18.85 16.58
CA GLY A 74 -1.93 -19.91 15.58
C GLY A 74 -2.78 -21.15 15.90
N ALA A 75 -3.79 -21.08 16.78
CA ALA A 75 -4.57 -22.24 17.22
C ALA A 75 -5.20 -23.01 16.05
N PHE A 76 -5.72 -22.32 15.04
CA PHE A 76 -6.33 -22.91 13.85
C PHE A 76 -5.48 -22.68 12.58
N LYS A 77 -4.25 -22.15 12.73
CA LYS A 77 -3.39 -21.82 11.59
C LYS A 77 -3.20 -22.99 10.63
N GLY A 78 -3.54 -22.75 9.35
CA GLY A 78 -3.41 -23.75 8.28
C GLY A 78 -4.52 -24.80 8.26
N SER A 79 -5.61 -24.60 9.01
CA SER A 79 -6.80 -25.46 8.97
C SER A 79 -7.63 -25.16 7.71
N THR A 80 -7.08 -25.55 6.56
CA THR A 80 -7.63 -25.23 5.24
C THR A 80 -9.03 -25.82 4.99
N GLY A 81 -9.40 -26.87 5.70
CA GLY A 81 -10.71 -27.51 5.59
C GLY A 81 -11.74 -27.05 6.63
N MET A 82 -11.38 -26.11 7.51
CA MET A 82 -12.32 -25.54 8.50
C MET A 82 -13.28 -24.57 7.83
N THR A 83 -14.59 -24.81 7.97
CA THR A 83 -15.64 -24.05 7.29
C THR A 83 -16.27 -22.97 8.16
N SER A 84 -16.39 -23.22 9.46
CA SER A 84 -16.89 -22.25 10.43
C SER A 84 -16.30 -22.44 11.82
N VAL A 85 -16.41 -21.41 12.67
CA VAL A 85 -16.10 -21.47 14.09
C VAL A 85 -17.15 -20.75 14.91
N THR A 86 -17.68 -21.43 15.93
CA THR A 86 -18.61 -20.84 16.89
C THR A 86 -17.91 -20.67 18.24
N PHE A 87 -17.93 -19.44 18.76
CA PHE A 87 -17.32 -19.09 20.04
C PHE A 87 -18.35 -19.02 21.16
N PRO A 88 -17.99 -19.48 22.38
CA PRO A 88 -18.78 -19.19 23.56
C PRO A 88 -18.53 -17.75 24.05
N ASN A 89 -19.45 -17.24 24.85
CA ASN A 89 -19.33 -15.91 25.47
C ASN A 89 -18.20 -15.79 26.51
N THR A 90 -17.55 -16.91 26.85
CA THR A 90 -16.41 -16.94 27.78
C THR A 90 -15.14 -16.41 27.15
N ILE A 91 -14.98 -16.52 25.81
CA ILE A 91 -13.77 -16.08 25.10
C ILE A 91 -13.52 -14.59 25.33
N ASN A 92 -12.35 -14.28 25.87
CA ASN A 92 -11.89 -12.92 26.15
C ASN A 92 -10.53 -12.59 25.51
N LYS A 93 -9.89 -13.59 24.85
CA LYS A 93 -8.62 -13.42 24.16
C LYS A 93 -8.50 -14.32 22.93
N ILE A 94 -8.05 -13.75 21.83
CA ILE A 94 -7.66 -14.46 20.61
C ILE A 94 -6.24 -14.03 20.24
N GLY A 95 -5.36 -14.99 19.99
CA GLY A 95 -3.95 -14.74 19.68
C GLY A 95 -3.70 -14.44 18.21
N SER A 96 -2.51 -13.90 17.92
CA SER A 96 -2.08 -13.59 16.55
C SER A 96 -2.11 -14.82 15.66
N SER A 97 -2.41 -14.63 14.36
CA SER A 97 -2.45 -15.71 13.37
C SER A 97 -3.41 -16.87 13.73
N ALA A 98 -4.37 -16.64 14.63
CA ALA A 98 -5.21 -17.75 15.12
C ALA A 98 -5.96 -18.48 14.01
N PHE A 99 -6.36 -17.79 12.95
CA PHE A 99 -7.06 -18.34 11.78
C PHE A 99 -6.26 -18.20 10.48
N GLU A 100 -4.96 -17.86 10.55
CA GLU A 100 -4.13 -17.69 9.35
C GLU A 100 -4.18 -18.94 8.47
N GLY A 101 -4.52 -18.76 7.18
CA GLY A 101 -4.58 -19.86 6.21
C GLY A 101 -5.79 -20.80 6.38
N CYS A 102 -6.86 -20.37 7.08
CA CYS A 102 -8.13 -21.10 7.10
C CYS A 102 -8.90 -20.85 5.79
N ALA A 103 -8.43 -21.49 4.73
CA ALA A 103 -8.83 -21.16 3.35
C ALA A 103 -10.31 -21.42 3.04
N SER A 104 -10.97 -22.34 3.73
CA SER A 104 -12.41 -22.64 3.55
C SER A 104 -13.34 -21.90 4.51
N LEU A 105 -12.77 -21.06 5.43
CA LEU A 105 -13.59 -20.27 6.34
C LEU A 105 -14.31 -19.17 5.56
N THR A 106 -15.65 -19.19 5.56
CA THR A 106 -16.48 -18.26 4.78
C THR A 106 -17.03 -17.11 5.61
N GLU A 107 -17.31 -17.36 6.89
CA GLU A 107 -17.83 -16.34 7.81
C GLU A 107 -17.28 -16.52 9.21
N ILE A 108 -17.22 -15.42 9.94
CA ILE A 108 -16.83 -15.43 11.35
C ILE A 108 -17.52 -14.31 12.13
N THR A 109 -17.96 -14.64 13.36
CA THR A 109 -18.47 -13.66 14.33
C THR A 109 -17.51 -13.58 15.51
N ILE A 110 -16.90 -12.42 15.71
CA ILE A 110 -15.96 -12.17 16.79
C ILE A 110 -16.69 -11.92 18.10
N PRO A 111 -16.32 -12.60 19.21
CA PRO A 111 -16.93 -12.39 20.51
C PRO A 111 -16.87 -10.94 20.98
N SER A 112 -17.94 -10.45 21.60
CA SER A 112 -18.09 -9.05 22.02
C SER A 112 -17.03 -8.51 22.99
N LYS A 113 -16.30 -9.41 23.68
CA LYS A 113 -15.21 -9.06 24.59
C LYS A 113 -13.88 -8.79 23.86
N ILE A 114 -13.76 -9.19 22.59
CA ILE A 114 -12.55 -9.01 21.79
C ILE A 114 -12.59 -7.64 21.10
N LEU A 115 -11.94 -6.66 21.69
CA LEU A 115 -11.96 -5.28 21.22
C LEU A 115 -10.73 -4.91 20.39
N GLU A 116 -9.69 -5.69 20.46
CA GLU A 116 -8.46 -5.51 19.70
C GLU A 116 -8.19 -6.77 18.88
N LEU A 117 -8.05 -6.62 17.57
CA LEU A 117 -7.80 -7.73 16.66
C LEU A 117 -6.29 -7.85 16.44
N PRO A 118 -5.68 -9.02 16.76
CA PRO A 118 -4.24 -9.20 16.71
C PRO A 118 -3.71 -9.32 15.27
N ASN A 119 -2.37 -9.32 15.13
CA ASN A 119 -1.71 -9.44 13.84
C ASN A 119 -2.10 -10.73 13.12
N ASP A 120 -2.24 -10.62 11.79
CA ASP A 120 -2.42 -11.74 10.87
C ASP A 120 -3.61 -12.66 11.23
N LEU A 121 -4.60 -12.14 11.97
CA LEU A 121 -5.68 -12.96 12.53
C LEU A 121 -6.39 -13.80 11.48
N PHE A 122 -6.70 -13.21 10.32
CA PHE A 122 -7.39 -13.84 9.18
C PHE A 122 -6.53 -13.85 7.91
N LYS A 123 -5.22 -13.72 8.07
CA LYS A 123 -4.33 -13.76 6.92
C LYS A 123 -4.54 -15.03 6.11
N ASP A 124 -4.65 -14.89 4.77
CA ASP A 124 -4.87 -15.99 3.82
C ASP A 124 -6.15 -16.83 4.07
N CYS A 125 -7.18 -16.24 4.72
CA CYS A 125 -8.53 -16.80 4.74
C CYS A 125 -9.21 -16.52 3.39
N THR A 126 -8.80 -17.24 2.36
CA THR A 126 -9.12 -16.91 0.96
C THR A 126 -10.61 -16.93 0.59
N SER A 127 -11.43 -17.72 1.31
CA SER A 127 -12.88 -17.79 1.10
C SER A 127 -13.69 -16.87 2.04
N LEU A 128 -13.03 -16.09 2.91
CA LEU A 128 -13.73 -15.27 3.89
C LEU A 128 -14.45 -14.10 3.24
N THR A 129 -15.79 -14.11 3.35
CA THR A 129 -16.67 -13.08 2.78
C THR A 129 -17.34 -12.22 3.84
N THR A 130 -17.62 -12.79 5.02
CA THR A 130 -18.41 -12.13 6.07
C THR A 130 -17.67 -12.14 7.41
N ILE A 131 -17.46 -10.93 7.94
CA ILE A 131 -16.78 -10.76 9.22
C ILE A 131 -17.65 -9.86 10.11
N ASN A 132 -18.22 -10.43 11.15
CA ASN A 132 -19.03 -9.71 12.13
C ASN A 132 -18.15 -9.28 13.30
N LEU A 133 -17.82 -8.00 13.36
CA LEU A 133 -17.02 -7.40 14.44
C LEU A 133 -17.90 -6.80 15.52
N PRO A 134 -17.44 -6.77 16.79
CA PRO A 134 -18.09 -5.98 17.83
C PRO A 134 -18.15 -4.48 17.44
N GLU A 135 -19.29 -3.82 17.70
CA GLU A 135 -19.47 -2.38 17.38
C GLU A 135 -18.41 -1.48 18.02
N ASN A 136 -17.89 -1.87 19.18
CA ASN A 136 -16.89 -1.15 19.94
C ASN A 136 -15.45 -1.65 19.72
N THR A 137 -15.19 -2.34 18.61
CA THR A 137 -13.82 -2.75 18.21
C THR A 137 -12.89 -1.53 18.19
N LYS A 138 -11.80 -1.56 18.95
CA LYS A 138 -10.93 -0.41 19.21
C LYS A 138 -9.68 -0.36 18.35
N LYS A 139 -9.22 -1.54 17.90
CA LYS A 139 -7.92 -1.62 17.23
C LYS A 139 -7.85 -2.78 16.25
N PHE A 140 -7.31 -2.49 15.08
CA PHE A 140 -6.78 -3.46 14.13
C PHE A 140 -5.26 -3.58 14.32
N SER A 141 -4.70 -4.73 13.97
CA SER A 141 -3.25 -4.92 13.89
C SER A 141 -2.83 -5.27 12.47
N ASN A 142 -1.51 -5.37 12.21
CA ASN A 142 -0.99 -5.58 10.86
C ASN A 142 -1.49 -6.89 10.26
N GLY A 143 -1.68 -6.90 8.93
CA GLY A 143 -2.02 -8.09 8.17
C GLY A 143 -3.38 -8.70 8.48
N LEU A 144 -4.28 -7.98 9.16
CA LEU A 144 -5.51 -8.52 9.74
C LEU A 144 -6.33 -9.34 8.76
N PHE A 145 -6.51 -8.86 7.52
CA PHE A 145 -7.25 -9.49 6.43
C PHE A 145 -6.39 -9.72 5.18
N GLN A 146 -5.07 -9.71 5.33
CA GLN A 146 -4.16 -9.92 4.20
C GLN A 146 -4.51 -11.23 3.49
N GLY A 147 -4.68 -11.19 2.16
CA GLY A 147 -5.00 -12.38 1.37
C GLY A 147 -6.42 -12.92 1.50
N CYS A 148 -7.36 -12.16 2.12
CA CYS A 148 -8.79 -12.48 2.11
C CYS A 148 -9.38 -12.19 0.72
N LYS A 149 -9.10 -13.07 -0.24
CA LYS A 149 -9.35 -12.81 -1.68
C LYS A 149 -10.83 -12.67 -2.02
N SER A 150 -11.71 -13.37 -1.30
CA SER A 150 -13.16 -13.33 -1.52
C SER A 150 -13.89 -12.21 -0.77
N LEU A 151 -13.18 -11.35 -0.04
CA LEU A 151 -13.78 -10.22 0.65
C LEU A 151 -14.17 -9.14 -0.37
N VAL A 152 -15.48 -8.93 -0.58
CA VAL A 152 -16.00 -8.01 -1.61
C VAL A 152 -16.23 -6.61 -1.05
N GLU A 153 -16.73 -6.52 0.18
CA GLU A 153 -17.03 -5.25 0.84
C GLU A 153 -16.68 -5.30 2.31
N PHE A 154 -16.32 -4.16 2.87
CA PHE A 154 -16.03 -4.05 4.29
C PHE A 154 -16.32 -2.64 4.82
N THR A 155 -16.98 -2.57 5.98
CA THR A 155 -17.18 -1.30 6.71
C THR A 155 -16.26 -1.30 7.94
N VAL A 156 -15.29 -0.38 7.93
CA VAL A 156 -14.37 -0.21 9.06
C VAL A 156 -15.12 0.45 10.23
N PRO A 157 -15.08 -0.12 11.46
CA PRO A 157 -15.76 0.45 12.62
C PRO A 157 -15.35 1.89 12.90
N ASN A 158 -16.31 2.71 13.35
CA ASN A 158 -16.11 4.16 13.57
C ASN A 158 -15.06 4.51 14.64
N SER A 159 -14.75 3.58 15.53
CA SER A 159 -13.71 3.70 16.57
C SER A 159 -12.28 3.56 16.04
N ILE A 160 -12.10 3.02 14.83
CA ILE A 160 -10.77 2.79 14.23
C ILE A 160 -10.20 4.11 13.71
N THR A 161 -9.01 4.44 14.15
CA THR A 161 -8.29 5.67 13.75
C THR A 161 -7.09 5.41 12.85
N GLU A 162 -6.69 4.17 12.68
CA GLU A 162 -5.58 3.75 11.81
C GLU A 162 -5.94 2.45 11.09
N ILE A 163 -5.68 2.37 9.78
CA ILE A 163 -5.59 1.12 9.04
C ILE A 163 -4.12 0.70 9.07
N PRO A 164 -3.74 -0.34 9.82
CA PRO A 164 -2.36 -0.79 9.93
C PRO A 164 -1.79 -1.33 8.62
N SER A 165 -0.48 -1.64 8.62
CA SER A 165 0.19 -2.18 7.44
C SER A 165 -0.40 -3.52 7.01
N ASN A 166 -0.51 -3.72 5.69
CA ASN A 166 -1.01 -4.94 5.05
C ASN A 166 -2.44 -5.35 5.46
N THR A 167 -3.23 -4.46 6.07
CA THR A 167 -4.55 -4.84 6.64
C THR A 167 -5.46 -5.51 5.61
N PHE A 168 -5.55 -4.97 4.40
CA PHE A 168 -6.34 -5.50 3.27
C PHE A 168 -5.47 -5.86 2.06
N ALA A 169 -4.15 -6.02 2.25
CA ALA A 169 -3.28 -6.39 1.15
C ALA A 169 -3.75 -7.70 0.51
N GLU A 170 -3.74 -7.76 -0.83
CA GLU A 170 -4.17 -8.93 -1.61
C GLU A 170 -5.65 -9.34 -1.45
N CYS A 171 -6.51 -8.43 -0.94
CA CYS A 171 -7.97 -8.61 -1.00
C CYS A 171 -8.45 -8.33 -2.44
N SER A 172 -8.19 -9.26 -3.35
CA SER A 172 -8.32 -9.04 -4.80
C SER A 172 -9.73 -8.74 -5.28
N GLU A 173 -10.76 -9.25 -4.58
CA GLU A 173 -12.18 -9.00 -4.90
C GLU A 173 -12.77 -7.79 -4.17
N LEU A 174 -11.97 -7.09 -3.33
CA LEU A 174 -12.48 -5.95 -2.57
C LEU A 174 -12.84 -4.80 -3.51
N ARG A 175 -14.16 -4.52 -3.61
CA ARG A 175 -14.73 -3.47 -4.48
C ARG A 175 -15.12 -2.23 -3.69
N ASN A 176 -15.68 -2.44 -2.50
CA ASN A 176 -16.23 -1.38 -1.67
C ASN A 176 -15.63 -1.40 -0.26
N ILE A 177 -15.11 -0.28 0.17
CA ILE A 177 -14.70 -0.11 1.56
C ILE A 177 -15.18 1.23 2.09
N THR A 178 -15.80 1.21 3.28
CA THR A 178 -16.20 2.42 3.98
C THR A 178 -15.21 2.70 5.10
N LEU A 179 -14.52 3.84 5.02
CA LEU A 179 -13.57 4.30 6.03
C LEU A 179 -14.25 5.23 7.04
N PRO A 180 -13.90 5.16 8.34
CA PRO A 180 -14.51 5.99 9.37
C PRO A 180 -14.01 7.44 9.27
N VAL A 181 -14.89 8.41 9.55
CA VAL A 181 -14.57 9.86 9.53
C VAL A 181 -13.41 10.21 10.49
N GLY A 182 -13.26 9.43 11.57
CA GLY A 182 -12.17 9.58 12.54
C GLY A 182 -10.80 9.08 12.11
N LEU A 183 -10.68 8.48 10.93
CA LEU A 183 -9.43 7.89 10.45
C LEU A 183 -8.31 8.96 10.33
N LYS A 184 -7.11 8.62 10.80
CA LYS A 184 -5.93 9.52 10.80
C LYS A 184 -4.80 9.00 9.94
N LYS A 185 -4.70 7.68 9.75
CA LYS A 185 -3.56 7.08 9.07
C LYS A 185 -3.94 5.82 8.29
N ILE A 186 -3.32 5.65 7.13
CA ILE A 186 -3.32 4.43 6.32
C ILE A 186 -1.87 3.94 6.24
N GLY A 187 -1.62 2.72 6.70
CA GLY A 187 -0.30 2.08 6.82
C GLY A 187 0.28 1.60 5.49
N ASN A 188 1.52 1.09 5.57
CA ASN A 188 2.22 0.57 4.39
C ASN A 188 1.44 -0.61 3.78
N SER A 189 1.36 -0.66 2.46
CA SER A 189 0.70 -1.75 1.72
C SER A 189 -0.71 -2.06 2.21
N ALA A 190 -1.42 -1.10 2.82
CA ALA A 190 -2.70 -1.36 3.49
C ALA A 190 -3.77 -1.91 2.53
N PHE A 191 -3.74 -1.52 1.25
CA PHE A 191 -4.61 -1.98 0.16
C PHE A 191 -3.79 -2.48 -1.05
N GLU A 192 -2.54 -2.90 -0.84
CA GLU A 192 -1.70 -3.41 -1.92
C GLU A 192 -2.41 -4.57 -2.63
N ASN A 193 -2.45 -4.52 -3.98
CA ASN A 193 -3.09 -5.54 -4.82
C ASN A 193 -4.59 -5.78 -4.55
N CYS A 194 -5.33 -4.78 -4.04
CA CYS A 194 -6.79 -4.77 -4.08
C CYS A 194 -7.24 -4.50 -5.51
N SER A 195 -7.10 -5.50 -6.38
CA SER A 195 -7.21 -5.33 -7.83
C SER A 195 -8.62 -4.97 -8.33
N SER A 196 -9.67 -5.25 -7.56
CA SER A 196 -11.05 -4.88 -7.89
C SER A 196 -11.51 -3.56 -7.31
N LEU A 197 -10.67 -2.86 -6.52
CA LEU A 197 -11.02 -1.58 -5.89
C LEU A 197 -11.06 -0.47 -6.94
N GLN A 198 -12.26 0.01 -7.28
CA GLN A 198 -12.46 1.06 -8.30
C GLN A 198 -12.40 2.47 -7.74
N TYR A 199 -12.86 2.64 -6.51
CA TYR A 199 -12.95 3.92 -5.82
C TYR A 199 -12.75 3.74 -4.32
N ILE A 200 -12.14 4.74 -3.69
CA ILE A 200 -12.05 4.84 -2.24
C ILE A 200 -12.16 6.30 -1.80
N GLU A 201 -13.08 6.58 -0.89
CA GLU A 201 -13.18 7.90 -0.28
C GLU A 201 -12.27 8.00 0.93
N ILE A 202 -11.27 8.89 0.85
CA ILE A 202 -10.34 9.13 1.96
C ILE A 202 -10.89 10.25 2.85
N PRO A 203 -11.17 9.98 4.14
CA PRO A 203 -11.65 11.00 5.05
C PRO A 203 -10.71 12.21 5.15
N THR A 204 -11.27 13.41 5.24
CA THR A 204 -10.50 14.68 5.26
C THR A 204 -9.52 14.78 6.44
N GLY A 205 -9.77 14.02 7.52
CA GLY A 205 -8.92 13.95 8.71
C GLY A 205 -7.66 13.09 8.59
N VAL A 206 -7.47 12.39 7.44
CA VAL A 206 -6.29 11.55 7.21
C VAL A 206 -5.08 12.45 6.97
N GLY A 207 -4.07 12.33 7.84
CA GLY A 207 -2.82 13.10 7.80
C GLY A 207 -1.62 12.29 7.32
N ALA A 208 -1.76 10.96 7.09
CA ALA A 208 -0.70 10.12 6.56
C ALA A 208 -1.25 8.95 5.74
N ILE A 209 -0.69 8.76 4.55
CA ILE A 209 -0.85 7.56 3.73
C ILE A 209 0.56 7.07 3.42
N SER A 210 0.89 5.86 3.88
CA SER A 210 2.25 5.33 3.82
C SER A 210 2.56 4.69 2.46
N SER A 211 3.82 4.27 2.29
CA SER A 211 4.32 3.69 1.05
C SER A 211 3.53 2.46 0.62
N GLU A 212 3.37 2.29 -0.70
CA GLU A 212 2.71 1.13 -1.32
C GLU A 212 1.22 0.94 -0.93
N ALA A 213 0.60 1.93 -0.25
CA ALA A 213 -0.73 1.74 0.32
C ALA A 213 -1.80 1.33 -0.72
N PHE A 214 -1.68 1.76 -1.97
CA PHE A 214 -2.58 1.40 -3.08
C PHE A 214 -1.84 0.78 -4.27
N LYS A 215 -0.61 0.30 -4.07
CA LYS A 215 0.17 -0.35 -5.12
C LYS A 215 -0.61 -1.54 -5.70
N GLY A 216 -0.69 -1.64 -7.04
CA GLY A 216 -1.37 -2.73 -7.71
C GLY A 216 -2.91 -2.70 -7.62
N CYS A 217 -3.53 -1.61 -7.15
CA CYS A 217 -4.98 -1.41 -7.26
C CYS A 217 -5.34 -1.13 -8.73
N SER A 218 -5.31 -2.19 -9.54
CA SER A 218 -5.39 -2.07 -11.01
C SER A 218 -6.70 -1.52 -11.53
N SER A 219 -7.80 -1.66 -10.79
CA SER A 219 -9.11 -1.11 -11.16
C SER A 219 -9.37 0.31 -10.66
N LEU A 220 -8.47 0.88 -9.85
CA LEU A 220 -8.66 2.23 -9.29
C LEU A 220 -8.64 3.26 -10.41
N GLU A 221 -9.74 4.04 -10.56
CA GLU A 221 -9.91 4.99 -11.67
C GLU A 221 -9.62 6.43 -11.27
N GLU A 222 -9.94 6.80 -10.02
CA GLU A 222 -9.71 8.15 -9.51
C GLU A 222 -9.26 8.14 -8.05
N PHE A 223 -8.49 9.17 -7.67
CA PHE A 223 -8.08 9.38 -6.30
C PHE A 223 -8.04 10.86 -5.93
N ARG A 224 -8.64 11.21 -4.80
CA ARG A 224 -8.65 12.57 -4.24
C ARG A 224 -7.85 12.61 -2.95
N PHE A 225 -6.82 13.45 -2.94
CA PHE A 225 -6.01 13.65 -1.74
C PHE A 225 -6.74 14.52 -0.72
N PRO A 226 -6.80 14.11 0.56
CA PRO A 226 -7.26 15.00 1.62
C PRO A 226 -6.28 16.14 1.85
N SER A 227 -6.78 17.30 2.28
CA SER A 227 -5.99 18.53 2.42
C SER A 227 -4.88 18.46 3.49
N GLY A 228 -4.91 17.47 4.37
CA GLY A 228 -3.92 17.26 5.42
C GLY A 228 -2.61 16.60 4.95
N LEU A 229 -2.56 16.10 3.72
CA LEU A 229 -1.38 15.42 3.19
C LEU A 229 -0.42 16.39 2.50
N SER A 230 0.86 16.29 2.80
CA SER A 230 1.94 17.07 2.17
C SER A 230 2.83 16.24 1.22
N THR A 231 2.66 14.92 1.22
CA THR A 231 3.53 14.00 0.48
C THR A 231 2.71 12.93 -0.22
N VAL A 232 3.04 12.63 -1.46
CA VAL A 232 2.67 11.40 -2.17
C VAL A 232 3.78 10.40 -1.93
N SER A 233 3.52 9.35 -1.16
CA SER A 233 4.52 8.40 -0.67
C SER A 233 5.11 7.50 -1.75
N ASP A 234 6.25 6.85 -1.45
CA ASP A 234 6.90 5.90 -2.37
C ASP A 234 5.95 4.81 -2.86
N ASN A 235 5.98 4.54 -4.16
CA ASN A 235 5.18 3.48 -4.79
C ASN A 235 3.67 3.56 -4.52
N LEU A 236 3.13 4.71 -4.09
CA LEU A 236 1.76 4.81 -3.57
C LEU A 236 0.72 4.21 -4.52
N PHE A 237 0.83 4.51 -5.82
CA PHE A 237 -0.06 4.01 -6.88
C PHE A 237 0.67 3.18 -7.94
N ARG A 238 1.84 2.65 -7.61
CA ARG A 238 2.59 1.84 -8.57
C ARG A 238 1.73 0.70 -9.12
N GLY A 239 1.60 0.63 -10.46
CA GLY A 239 0.81 -0.39 -11.13
C GLY A 239 -0.71 -0.20 -11.06
N CYS A 240 -1.21 0.99 -10.68
CA CYS A 240 -2.62 1.36 -10.82
C CYS A 240 -2.93 1.70 -12.29
N VAL A 241 -3.01 0.66 -13.13
CA VAL A 241 -3.05 0.81 -14.59
C VAL A 241 -4.27 1.57 -15.11
N ASN A 242 -5.40 1.55 -14.40
CA ASN A 242 -6.62 2.25 -14.77
C ASN A 242 -6.79 3.63 -14.13
N LEU A 243 -5.80 4.07 -13.32
CA LEU A 243 -5.88 5.38 -12.67
C LEU A 243 -5.77 6.50 -13.71
N LYS A 244 -6.87 7.24 -13.90
CA LYS A 244 -7.01 8.32 -14.88
C LYS A 244 -6.91 9.70 -14.24
N ASN A 245 -7.58 9.86 -13.09
CA ASN A 245 -7.75 11.15 -12.44
C ASN A 245 -7.12 11.15 -11.05
N VAL A 246 -6.21 12.08 -10.81
CA VAL A 246 -5.61 12.31 -9.51
C VAL A 246 -5.76 13.78 -9.14
N ASP A 247 -6.52 14.04 -8.07
CA ASP A 247 -6.72 15.39 -7.55
C ASP A 247 -5.73 15.63 -6.39
N LEU A 248 -4.61 16.28 -6.75
CA LEU A 248 -3.59 16.70 -5.79
C LEU A 248 -3.97 18.05 -5.19
N THR A 249 -4.00 18.16 -3.87
CA THR A 249 -4.20 19.45 -3.20
C THR A 249 -2.96 20.32 -3.28
N ASN A 250 -3.12 21.63 -3.07
CA ASN A 250 -1.99 22.57 -2.98
C ASN A 250 -1.08 22.34 -1.75
N ALA A 251 -1.49 21.48 -0.81
CA ALA A 251 -0.69 21.08 0.33
C ALA A 251 0.44 20.12 -0.03
N ILE A 252 0.34 19.41 -1.17
CA ILE A 252 1.37 18.48 -1.63
C ILE A 252 2.63 19.27 -2.02
N THR A 253 3.72 18.96 -1.31
CA THR A 253 5.05 19.56 -1.54
C THR A 253 6.05 18.57 -2.10
N LYS A 254 5.77 17.27 -1.97
CA LYS A 254 6.69 16.19 -2.34
C LYS A 254 5.95 15.03 -3.00
N ILE A 255 6.52 14.51 -4.09
CA ILE A 255 6.12 13.25 -4.73
C ILE A 255 7.34 12.36 -4.65
N GLU A 256 7.21 11.19 -4.01
CA GLU A 256 8.32 10.27 -3.78
C GLU A 256 8.59 9.37 -4.99
N HIS A 257 9.55 8.44 -4.83
CA HIS A 257 9.95 7.54 -5.90
C HIS A 257 8.79 6.62 -6.32
N ASP A 258 8.71 6.33 -7.64
CA ASP A 258 7.74 5.39 -8.22
C ASP A 258 6.27 5.66 -7.88
N ALA A 259 5.93 6.85 -7.39
CA ALA A 259 4.61 7.15 -6.84
C ALA A 259 3.44 6.83 -7.79
N PHE A 260 3.62 7.05 -9.10
CA PHE A 260 2.67 6.75 -10.18
C PHE A 260 3.27 5.84 -11.25
N ASN A 261 4.32 5.07 -10.91
CA ASN A 261 4.98 4.17 -11.85
C ASN A 261 3.98 3.14 -12.39
N GLY A 262 3.85 3.06 -13.73
CA GLY A 262 2.93 2.13 -14.38
C GLY A 262 1.45 2.53 -14.33
N CYS A 263 1.11 3.76 -13.95
CA CYS A 263 -0.25 4.30 -14.10
C CYS A 263 -0.52 4.61 -15.58
N SER A 264 -0.68 3.56 -16.38
CA SER A 264 -0.70 3.66 -17.84
C SER A 264 -1.85 4.46 -18.40
N SER A 265 -2.97 4.59 -17.69
CA SER A 265 -4.15 5.37 -18.08
C SER A 265 -4.11 6.84 -17.60
N LEU A 266 -3.10 7.24 -16.81
CA LEU A 266 -2.97 8.62 -16.34
C LEU A 266 -2.61 9.52 -17.51
N ASP A 267 -3.57 10.34 -17.96
CA ASP A 267 -3.42 11.19 -19.15
C ASP A 267 -2.85 12.58 -18.84
N SER A 268 -3.03 13.03 -17.61
CA SER A 268 -2.55 14.33 -17.12
C SER A 268 -2.44 14.35 -15.60
N ILE A 269 -1.59 15.23 -15.08
CA ILE A 269 -1.52 15.54 -13.66
C ILE A 269 -1.25 17.03 -13.44
N HIS A 270 -2.03 17.62 -12.54
CA HIS A 270 -1.82 19.02 -12.17
C HIS A 270 -0.87 19.12 -10.98
N LEU A 271 0.36 19.59 -11.24
CA LEU A 271 1.37 19.85 -10.21
C LEU A 271 1.32 21.32 -9.80
N SER A 272 0.94 21.60 -8.56
CA SER A 272 0.96 22.96 -8.02
C SER A 272 2.39 23.50 -7.85
N ASN A 273 2.56 24.80 -7.76
CA ASN A 273 3.87 25.40 -7.48
C ASN A 273 4.42 25.10 -6.07
N SER A 274 3.60 24.50 -5.21
CA SER A 274 4.05 24.01 -3.89
C SER A 274 4.95 22.77 -3.99
N VAL A 275 4.84 22.00 -5.08
CA VAL A 275 5.66 20.79 -5.26
C VAL A 275 7.11 21.21 -5.48
N SER A 276 7.98 20.84 -4.57
CA SER A 276 9.42 21.19 -4.55
C SER A 276 10.34 20.00 -4.83
N SER A 277 9.82 18.78 -4.83
CA SER A 277 10.59 17.56 -5.09
C SER A 277 9.72 16.51 -5.76
N ILE A 278 10.27 15.86 -6.80
CA ILE A 278 9.66 14.71 -7.49
C ILE A 278 10.73 13.63 -7.61
N GLY A 279 10.43 12.44 -7.09
CA GLY A 279 11.34 11.30 -7.03
C GLY A 279 11.62 10.67 -8.39
N SER A 280 12.60 9.78 -8.43
CA SER A 280 12.92 8.99 -9.61
C SER A 280 11.76 8.09 -9.99
N SER A 281 11.56 7.86 -11.30
CA SER A 281 10.51 7.00 -11.85
C SER A 281 9.08 7.39 -11.41
N ALA A 282 8.87 8.60 -10.89
CA ALA A 282 7.57 8.99 -10.33
C ALA A 282 6.40 8.83 -11.31
N PHE A 283 6.64 9.03 -12.61
CA PHE A 283 5.65 8.88 -13.69
C PHE A 283 6.14 7.90 -14.77
N GLU A 284 7.08 7.02 -14.45
CA GLU A 284 7.55 6.01 -15.40
C GLU A 284 6.38 5.13 -15.86
N GLY A 285 6.24 4.94 -17.18
CA GLY A 285 5.19 4.10 -17.74
C GLY A 285 3.78 4.72 -17.71
N CYS A 286 3.63 6.01 -17.43
CA CYS A 286 2.36 6.74 -17.65
C CYS A 286 2.13 6.93 -19.15
N ALA A 287 1.81 5.81 -19.83
CA ALA A 287 1.82 5.74 -21.30
C ALA A 287 0.78 6.64 -21.97
N SER A 288 -0.32 6.95 -21.30
CA SER A 288 -1.38 7.84 -21.82
C SER A 288 -1.11 9.32 -21.57
N MET A 289 -0.06 9.69 -20.81
CA MET A 289 0.22 11.08 -20.46
C MET A 289 0.59 11.89 -21.71
N VAL A 290 -0.22 12.92 -22.05
CA VAL A 290 -0.04 13.72 -23.26
C VAL A 290 0.78 14.97 -22.98
N LYS A 291 0.59 15.59 -21.83
CA LYS A 291 1.25 16.85 -21.44
C LYS A 291 1.70 16.81 -19.99
N ALA A 292 2.87 17.41 -19.71
CA ALA A 292 3.34 17.62 -18.37
C ALA A 292 3.85 19.05 -18.19
N ARG A 293 3.49 19.68 -17.06
CA ARG A 293 4.01 20.97 -16.65
C ARG A 293 4.79 20.83 -15.36
N ILE A 294 6.08 21.09 -15.41
CA ILE A 294 6.95 21.01 -14.25
C ILE A 294 6.95 22.34 -13.48
N PRO A 295 6.68 22.34 -12.17
CA PRO A 295 6.69 23.56 -11.36
C PRO A 295 8.03 24.29 -11.36
N ASN A 296 7.99 25.63 -11.22
CA ASN A 296 9.21 26.45 -11.19
C ASN A 296 10.13 26.20 -9.98
N SER A 297 9.65 25.54 -8.95
CA SER A 297 10.42 25.09 -7.78
C SER A 297 11.41 23.97 -8.10
N ILE A 298 11.16 23.20 -9.16
CA ILE A 298 11.96 22.03 -9.54
C ILE A 298 13.25 22.47 -10.24
N LYS A 299 14.39 21.98 -9.78
CA LYS A 299 15.71 22.23 -10.34
C LYS A 299 16.32 21.03 -11.06
N GLU A 300 15.77 19.85 -10.86
CA GLU A 300 16.22 18.61 -11.47
C GLU A 300 15.00 17.77 -11.90
N ILE A 301 15.00 17.28 -13.14
CA ILE A 301 14.17 16.14 -13.54
C ILE A 301 14.90 14.91 -13.12
N SER A 302 14.35 14.16 -12.15
CA SER A 302 14.99 12.97 -11.59
C SER A 302 15.11 11.85 -12.63
N GLY A 303 15.97 10.85 -12.35
CA GLY A 303 16.19 9.72 -13.26
C GLY A 303 14.90 8.97 -13.55
N SER A 304 14.69 8.57 -14.80
CA SER A 304 13.52 7.82 -15.29
C SER A 304 12.16 8.47 -15.02
N MET A 305 12.11 9.75 -14.62
CA MET A 305 10.85 10.40 -14.16
C MET A 305 9.68 10.22 -15.11
N PHE A 306 9.91 10.34 -16.43
CA PHE A 306 8.92 10.16 -17.50
C PHE A 306 9.31 9.04 -18.48
N LYS A 307 10.13 8.10 -18.03
CA LYS A 307 10.53 6.98 -18.89
C LYS A 307 9.29 6.20 -19.36
N ASN A 308 9.25 5.88 -20.66
CA ASN A 308 8.13 5.19 -21.31
C ASN A 308 6.77 5.92 -21.24
N CYS A 309 6.76 7.25 -21.08
CA CYS A 309 5.57 8.07 -21.32
C CYS A 309 5.38 8.21 -22.83
N ALA A 310 4.91 7.14 -23.49
CA ALA A 310 4.91 7.03 -24.94
C ALA A 310 4.06 8.08 -25.66
N SER A 311 2.96 8.54 -25.04
CA SER A 311 2.05 9.56 -25.59
C SER A 311 2.46 11.00 -25.26
N LEU A 312 3.55 11.24 -24.52
CA LEU A 312 3.98 12.57 -24.10
C LEU A 312 4.42 13.39 -25.31
N LYS A 313 3.62 14.41 -25.67
CA LYS A 313 3.86 15.30 -26.82
C LYS A 313 4.52 16.60 -26.41
N GLU A 314 4.14 17.11 -25.24
CA GLU A 314 4.59 18.42 -24.75
C GLU A 314 5.04 18.33 -23.31
N ILE A 315 6.19 18.92 -23.01
CA ILE A 315 6.64 19.15 -21.64
C ILE A 315 7.16 20.57 -21.47
N ASN A 316 6.65 21.28 -20.46
CA ASN A 316 7.14 22.61 -20.10
C ASN A 316 8.18 22.47 -18.98
N LEU A 317 9.46 22.65 -19.34
CA LEU A 317 10.56 22.67 -18.38
C LEU A 317 10.68 24.06 -17.74
N PRO A 318 10.89 24.15 -16.42
CA PRO A 318 11.01 25.45 -15.75
C PRO A 318 12.33 26.14 -16.06
N ASN A 319 12.32 27.48 -16.05
CA ASN A 319 13.52 28.29 -16.26
C ASN A 319 14.59 28.11 -15.17
N SER A 320 14.24 27.49 -14.04
CA SER A 320 15.14 27.16 -12.92
C SER A 320 15.86 25.82 -13.08
N LEU A 321 15.51 25.03 -14.10
CA LEU A 321 16.00 23.66 -14.27
C LEU A 321 17.51 23.64 -14.54
N GLN A 322 18.26 22.88 -13.76
CA GLN A 322 19.70 22.75 -13.87
C GLN A 322 20.15 21.39 -14.41
N LYS A 323 19.34 20.35 -14.21
CA LYS A 323 19.71 18.99 -14.60
C LYS A 323 18.52 18.18 -15.08
N ILE A 324 18.77 17.36 -16.12
CA ILE A 324 17.88 16.29 -16.57
C ILE A 324 18.61 14.98 -16.24
N GLY A 325 18.00 14.13 -15.42
CA GLY A 325 18.56 12.86 -14.95
C GLY A 325 18.66 11.80 -16.06
N GLY A 326 19.35 10.70 -15.76
CA GLY A 326 19.48 9.58 -16.68
C GLY A 326 18.13 8.95 -17.00
N SER A 327 17.92 8.56 -18.26
CA SER A 327 16.67 7.96 -18.77
C SER A 327 15.39 8.77 -18.51
N ALA A 328 15.50 10.04 -18.14
CA ALA A 328 14.36 10.86 -17.70
C ALA A 328 13.17 10.89 -18.66
N PHE A 329 13.42 10.85 -19.96
CA PHE A 329 12.44 10.80 -21.06
C PHE A 329 12.68 9.62 -22.01
N GLU A 330 13.43 8.60 -21.58
CA GLU A 330 13.67 7.41 -22.41
C GLU A 330 12.33 6.82 -22.87
N GLY A 331 12.18 6.61 -24.18
CA GLY A 331 10.97 6.02 -24.75
C GLY A 331 9.76 6.95 -24.85
N CYS A 332 9.93 8.27 -24.66
CA CYS A 332 8.88 9.27 -24.96
C CYS A 332 8.74 9.44 -26.48
N SER A 333 8.19 8.42 -27.14
CA SER A 333 8.18 8.32 -28.61
C SER A 333 7.35 9.37 -29.33
N SER A 334 6.36 9.99 -28.66
CA SER A 334 5.52 11.07 -29.21
C SER A 334 6.06 12.46 -28.94
N LEU A 335 7.17 12.61 -28.20
CA LEU A 335 7.76 13.93 -27.93
C LEU A 335 8.40 14.48 -29.21
N THR A 336 7.82 15.56 -29.78
CA THR A 336 8.27 16.13 -31.07
C THR A 336 9.30 17.22 -30.90
N SER A 337 9.25 17.95 -29.80
CA SER A 337 10.18 19.04 -29.53
C SER A 337 10.49 19.17 -28.06
N ILE A 338 11.68 19.72 -27.75
CA ILE A 338 12.08 20.04 -26.37
C ILE A 338 12.77 21.39 -26.30
N THR A 339 12.36 22.23 -25.34
CA THR A 339 13.05 23.50 -25.05
C THR A 339 13.92 23.34 -23.81
N LEU A 340 15.23 23.44 -23.99
CA LEU A 340 16.24 23.36 -22.93
C LEU A 340 16.48 24.78 -22.37
N PRO A 341 16.15 25.06 -21.11
CA PRO A 341 16.25 26.41 -20.53
C PRO A 341 17.70 26.85 -20.38
N VAL A 342 17.91 28.17 -20.32
CA VAL A 342 19.26 28.78 -20.16
C VAL A 342 20.01 28.28 -18.93
N SER A 343 19.28 27.94 -17.86
CA SER A 343 19.85 27.44 -16.59
C SER A 343 20.35 25.99 -16.64
N LEU A 344 19.98 25.24 -17.71
CA LEU A 344 20.31 23.81 -17.80
C LEU A 344 21.82 23.61 -18.01
N LYS A 345 22.44 22.78 -17.17
CA LYS A 345 23.87 22.50 -17.14
C LYS A 345 24.22 21.09 -17.66
N GLU A 346 23.33 20.13 -17.38
CA GLU A 346 23.62 18.72 -17.64
C GLU A 346 22.39 17.93 -18.08
N ILE A 347 22.61 17.05 -19.06
CA ILE A 347 21.66 16.02 -19.52
C ILE A 347 22.30 14.66 -19.27
N GLY A 348 21.64 13.82 -18.48
CA GLY A 348 22.10 12.49 -18.06
C GLY A 348 22.09 11.47 -19.19
N GLY A 349 22.75 10.33 -18.98
CA GLY A 349 22.83 9.24 -19.97
C GLY A 349 21.43 8.69 -20.31
N SER A 350 21.21 8.38 -21.57
CA SER A 350 19.93 7.85 -22.11
C SER A 350 18.71 8.76 -21.89
N ALA A 351 18.90 10.03 -21.50
CA ALA A 351 17.81 10.92 -21.09
C ALA A 351 16.70 11.04 -22.14
N PHE A 352 17.03 11.02 -23.42
CA PHE A 352 16.09 11.05 -24.56
C PHE A 352 16.25 9.83 -25.47
N GLU A 353 16.85 8.74 -24.98
CA GLU A 353 17.00 7.50 -25.76
C GLU A 353 15.62 7.00 -26.20
N LYS A 354 15.50 6.57 -27.45
CA LYS A 354 14.23 6.11 -28.06
C LYS A 354 13.10 7.17 -28.12
N CYS A 355 13.42 8.46 -28.01
CA CYS A 355 12.48 9.54 -28.34
C CYS A 355 12.36 9.65 -29.86
N THR A 356 11.73 8.65 -30.48
CA THR A 356 11.71 8.50 -31.95
C THR A 356 10.93 9.60 -32.69
N GLY A 357 10.09 10.37 -32.00
CA GLY A 357 9.36 11.52 -32.56
C GLY A 357 10.11 12.84 -32.48
N LEU A 358 11.27 12.90 -31.80
CA LEU A 358 11.95 14.17 -31.51
C LEU A 358 12.61 14.75 -32.76
N MET A 359 12.08 15.89 -33.24
CA MET A 359 12.53 16.61 -34.45
C MET A 359 13.25 17.90 -34.09
N ASP A 360 12.84 18.61 -33.04
CA ASP A 360 13.36 19.92 -32.70
C ASP A 360 13.89 20.01 -31.28
N ILE A 361 15.10 20.52 -31.13
CA ILE A 361 15.73 20.78 -29.82
C ILE A 361 16.07 22.27 -29.75
N TYR A 362 15.38 23.01 -28.90
CA TYR A 362 15.64 24.44 -28.69
C TYR A 362 16.59 24.61 -27.50
N ALA A 363 17.86 24.88 -27.78
CA ALA A 363 18.89 25.09 -26.79
C ALA A 363 19.06 26.59 -26.50
N LEU A 364 18.44 27.10 -25.45
CA LEU A 364 18.41 28.53 -25.13
C LEU A 364 19.70 29.04 -24.48
N SER A 365 20.61 28.20 -24.03
CA SER A 365 21.93 28.58 -23.55
C SER A 365 22.87 28.92 -24.70
N ALA A 366 23.68 29.97 -24.56
CA ALA A 366 24.76 30.27 -25.51
C ALA A 366 25.95 29.29 -25.33
N THR A 367 26.07 28.66 -24.18
CA THR A 367 27.08 27.65 -23.90
C THR A 367 26.47 26.26 -24.07
N PRO A 368 27.11 25.33 -24.80
CA PRO A 368 26.62 23.99 -24.94
C PRO A 368 26.34 23.29 -23.60
N VAL A 369 25.17 22.70 -23.47
CA VAL A 369 24.79 21.90 -22.31
C VAL A 369 25.57 20.60 -22.31
N LYS A 370 26.14 20.19 -21.16
CA LYS A 370 26.87 18.93 -21.06
C LYS A 370 25.91 17.75 -21.26
N ILE A 371 26.24 16.87 -22.19
CA ILE A 371 25.52 15.63 -22.45
C ILE A 371 26.33 14.44 -21.92
N SER A 372 25.71 13.52 -21.21
CA SER A 372 26.36 12.31 -20.69
C SER A 372 25.93 11.08 -21.48
N GLY A 373 26.89 10.23 -21.88
CA GLY A 373 26.64 8.94 -22.52
C GLY A 373 25.74 9.04 -23.77
N ASN A 374 24.80 8.13 -23.88
CA ASN A 374 23.93 7.92 -25.05
C ASN A 374 22.59 8.71 -24.95
N SER A 375 22.63 9.94 -24.47
CA SER A 375 21.42 10.71 -24.12
C SER A 375 20.39 10.82 -25.24
N PHE A 376 20.81 10.82 -26.50
CA PHE A 376 19.94 10.91 -27.69
C PHE A 376 20.07 9.69 -28.63
N GLU A 377 20.51 8.54 -28.09
CA GLU A 377 20.64 7.34 -28.92
C GLU A 377 19.26 6.80 -29.32
N LYS A 378 19.17 6.35 -30.59
CA LYS A 378 17.90 5.85 -31.16
C LYS A 378 16.75 6.87 -31.16
N THR A 379 17.05 8.15 -31.04
CA THR A 379 16.20 9.20 -31.59
C THR A 379 16.22 9.12 -33.12
N THR A 380 15.28 9.75 -33.85
CA THR A 380 15.20 9.64 -35.30
C THR A 380 16.55 10.01 -35.96
N LYS A 381 17.45 9.02 -36.06
CA LYS A 381 18.74 9.05 -36.82
C LYS A 381 19.55 10.35 -36.67
N MET A 382 19.46 11.04 -35.52
CA MET A 382 20.10 12.35 -35.32
C MET A 382 19.73 13.41 -36.37
N GLU A 383 18.54 13.25 -37.02
CA GLU A 383 17.97 14.23 -37.97
C GLU A 383 17.33 15.41 -37.22
N ALA A 384 17.23 15.35 -35.91
CA ALA A 384 16.68 16.45 -35.12
C ALA A 384 17.47 17.73 -35.37
N ILE A 385 16.74 18.82 -35.60
CA ILE A 385 17.32 20.15 -35.76
C ILE A 385 17.59 20.73 -34.37
N VAL A 386 18.84 21.14 -34.14
CA VAL A 386 19.21 21.83 -32.90
C VAL A 386 19.18 23.34 -33.18
N HIS A 387 18.15 24.02 -32.66
CA HIS A 387 18.02 25.46 -32.64
C HIS A 387 18.81 26.02 -31.46
N ALA A 388 20.06 26.42 -31.69
CA ALA A 388 20.95 26.86 -30.63
C ALA A 388 21.06 28.39 -30.56
N LYS A 389 21.17 28.94 -29.35
CA LYS A 389 21.45 30.37 -29.15
C LYS A 389 22.82 30.81 -29.76
N SER A 390 23.75 29.85 -29.88
CA SER A 390 25.05 30.01 -30.54
C SER A 390 25.38 28.72 -31.31
N ALA A 391 24.97 28.65 -32.58
CA ALA A 391 25.24 27.46 -33.41
C ALA A 391 26.74 27.18 -33.55
N SER A 392 27.59 28.21 -33.61
CA SER A 392 29.06 28.04 -33.68
C SER A 392 29.62 27.31 -32.42
N ALA A 393 29.14 27.64 -31.23
CA ALA A 393 29.58 26.98 -30.01
C ALA A 393 29.11 25.51 -29.96
N TYR A 394 27.86 25.24 -30.32
CA TYR A 394 27.30 23.89 -30.36
C TYR A 394 27.94 23.01 -31.43
N ASN A 395 28.25 23.56 -32.62
CA ASN A 395 28.97 22.86 -33.69
C ASN A 395 30.42 22.54 -33.30
N ALA A 396 31.04 23.30 -32.40
CA ALA A 396 32.40 23.06 -31.91
C ALA A 396 32.42 22.03 -30.78
N ASP A 397 31.30 21.72 -30.16
CA ASP A 397 31.20 20.76 -29.05
C ASP A 397 31.13 19.31 -29.55
N LYS A 398 32.02 18.45 -29.04
CA LYS A 398 32.16 17.04 -29.47
C LYS A 398 30.91 16.19 -29.33
N GLN A 399 29.99 16.56 -28.45
CA GLN A 399 28.76 15.80 -28.20
C GLN A 399 27.62 16.34 -29.07
N TRP A 400 27.52 17.65 -29.25
CA TRP A 400 26.47 18.30 -30.05
C TRP A 400 26.74 18.23 -31.55
N MET A 401 28.02 18.20 -31.99
CA MET A 401 28.38 18.05 -33.41
C MET A 401 27.88 16.74 -34.07
N LYS A 402 27.38 15.81 -33.27
CA LYS A 402 26.76 14.56 -33.79
C LYS A 402 25.38 14.83 -34.45
N PHE A 403 24.75 15.94 -34.15
CA PHE A 403 23.54 16.37 -34.81
C PHE A 403 23.90 16.96 -36.18
N GLN A 404 23.20 16.53 -37.23
CA GLN A 404 23.51 16.96 -38.61
C GLN A 404 23.19 18.43 -38.86
N ASN A 405 22.16 18.95 -38.18
CA ASN A 405 21.65 20.30 -38.39
C ASN A 405 21.64 21.10 -37.08
N VAL A 406 22.67 21.91 -36.86
CA VAL A 406 22.72 22.87 -35.75
C VAL A 406 22.64 24.30 -36.35
N ILE A 407 21.55 24.97 -36.09
CA ILE A 407 21.25 26.34 -36.66
C ILE A 407 21.05 27.35 -35.52
N ASN A 408 21.24 28.62 -35.80
CA ASN A 408 20.90 29.66 -34.83
C ASN A 408 19.38 29.79 -34.66
N ILE A 409 18.95 30.04 -33.42
CA ILE A 409 17.57 30.47 -33.16
C ILE A 409 17.44 31.83 -33.79
N ASP A 410 16.49 31.97 -34.75
CA ASP A 410 16.20 33.26 -35.37
C ASP A 410 15.80 34.29 -34.31
N LYS A 411 16.27 35.53 -34.52
CA LYS A 411 16.12 36.66 -33.59
C LYS A 411 14.69 37.15 -33.51
#